data_acc5c452b2420c3b258f347ff15e0129
#
_entry.id   acc5c452b2420c3b258f347ff15e0129
#
_cell.length_a   1.000
_cell.length_b   1.000
_cell.length_c   1.000
_cell.angle_alpha   90.00
_cell.angle_beta   90.00
_cell.angle_gamma   90.00
#
_symmetry.space_group_name_H-M   'P 1'
#
loop_
_entity.id
_entity.type
_entity.pdbx_description
1 polymer ?
#
loop_
_entity_poly.entity_id
_entity_poly.type
_entity_poly.pdbx_seq_one_letter_code
_entity_poly.pdbx_strand_id
1 'polypeptide(L)'
;MRAGRTSTHIVVMVLSATLGLCCASVAAQDRVAGLQAEFDRETNAVRKAKLIHKLGDAQFQEARRYGDAGDYDAVAKWMESYRDDAKAALAALKAFHPDGERHPEGYKEMQIHVRKSLRVLEETILETPDSYRTRLEAVRKDLIGVEDQLIGALFPRPPGKTPGKPPEKLPGKPQNNPQPPPQGAGS
;
A
#
# COMPACT_ATOMS: atom_id res chain seq x y z
N MET A 1 -41.88 14.74 -50.20
CA MET A 1 -40.47 15.11 -49.93
C MET A 1 -40.34 15.63 -48.50
N ARG A 2 -40.07 14.76 -47.54
CA ARG A 2 -39.80 15.09 -46.11
C ARG A 2 -38.75 14.13 -45.59
N ALA A 3 -37.48 14.44 -45.81
CA ALA A 3 -36.36 13.76 -45.21
C ALA A 3 -35.27 14.82 -44.96
N GLY A 4 -34.85 15.04 -43.73
CA GLY A 4 -33.69 15.91 -43.51
C GLY A 4 -33.60 16.64 -42.16
N ARG A 5 -34.39 16.26 -41.09
CA ARG A 5 -34.31 17.04 -39.83
C ARG A 5 -33.87 16.25 -38.61
N THR A 6 -33.64 14.96 -38.72
CA THR A 6 -33.28 14.12 -37.56
C THR A 6 -31.79 13.90 -37.37
N SER A 7 -30.96 14.17 -38.39
CA SER A 7 -29.52 13.90 -38.34
C SER A 7 -28.70 14.95 -37.53
N THR A 8 -29.17 16.19 -37.49
CA THR A 8 -28.40 17.30 -36.87
C THR A 8 -28.46 17.26 -35.33
N HIS A 9 -29.58 16.75 -34.76
CA HIS A 9 -29.68 16.67 -33.28
C HIS A 9 -28.84 15.56 -32.65
N ILE A 10 -28.61 14.45 -33.36
CA ILE A 10 -27.78 13.35 -32.88
C ILE A 10 -26.30 13.76 -32.81
N VAL A 11 -25.81 14.51 -33.82
CA VAL A 11 -24.41 14.97 -33.86
C VAL A 11 -24.10 15.98 -32.75
N VAL A 12 -25.06 16.86 -32.43
CA VAL A 12 -24.87 17.85 -31.35
C VAL A 12 -24.89 17.16 -29.96
N MET A 13 -25.70 16.13 -29.76
CA MET A 13 -25.72 15.39 -28.49
C MET A 13 -24.44 14.57 -28.24
N VAL A 14 -23.85 13.99 -29.28
CA VAL A 14 -22.59 13.24 -29.14
C VAL A 14 -21.42 14.17 -28.87
N LEU A 15 -21.40 15.38 -29.47
CA LEU A 15 -20.33 16.34 -29.28
C LEU A 15 -20.33 16.94 -27.85
N SER A 16 -21.49 17.13 -27.24
CA SER A 16 -21.58 17.67 -25.87
C SER A 16 -21.20 16.63 -24.78
N ALA A 17 -21.40 15.34 -25.03
CA ALA A 17 -20.99 14.28 -24.07
C ALA A 17 -19.47 14.10 -24.02
N THR A 18 -18.75 14.28 -25.12
CA THR A 18 -17.29 14.16 -25.17
C THR A 18 -16.56 15.33 -24.49
N LEU A 19 -17.13 16.53 -24.49
CA LEU A 19 -16.50 17.70 -23.83
C LEU A 19 -16.55 17.61 -22.30
N GLY A 20 -17.57 16.97 -21.71
CA GLY A 20 -17.72 16.81 -20.27
C GLY A 20 -16.70 15.85 -19.64
N LEU A 21 -16.23 14.85 -20.39
CA LEU A 21 -15.28 13.86 -19.89
C LEU A 21 -13.85 14.41 -19.80
N CYS A 22 -13.46 15.33 -20.66
CA CYS A 22 -12.13 15.96 -20.62
C CYS A 22 -11.92 16.89 -19.42
N CYS A 23 -12.95 17.61 -18.97
CA CYS A 23 -12.80 18.57 -17.87
C CYS A 23 -12.58 17.88 -16.51
N ALA A 24 -13.17 16.71 -16.28
CA ALA A 24 -13.00 15.97 -15.02
C ALA A 24 -11.57 15.42 -14.86
N SER A 25 -10.92 15.04 -15.96
CA SER A 25 -9.55 14.51 -15.96
C SER A 25 -8.50 15.58 -15.61
N VAL A 26 -8.67 16.80 -16.07
CA VAL A 26 -7.75 17.92 -15.80
C VAL A 26 -7.82 18.31 -14.33
N ALA A 27 -9.02 18.44 -13.75
CA ALA A 27 -9.20 18.81 -12.35
C ALA A 27 -8.59 17.79 -11.36
N ALA A 28 -8.60 16.50 -11.70
CA ALA A 28 -8.02 15.46 -10.87
C ALA A 28 -6.48 15.49 -10.89
N GLN A 29 -5.87 15.70 -12.06
CA GLN A 29 -4.43 15.86 -12.20
C GLN A 29 -3.92 17.12 -11.49
N ASP A 30 -4.64 18.24 -11.60
CA ASP A 30 -4.33 19.50 -10.91
C ASP A 30 -4.34 19.31 -9.38
N ARG A 31 -5.26 18.50 -8.87
CA ARG A 31 -5.32 18.15 -7.45
C ARG A 31 -4.08 17.38 -6.99
N VAL A 32 -3.65 16.36 -7.72
CA VAL A 32 -2.43 15.61 -7.38
C VAL A 32 -1.21 16.51 -7.46
N ALA A 33 -1.09 17.32 -8.50
CA ALA A 33 0.02 18.27 -8.67
C ALA A 33 0.08 19.28 -7.49
N GLY A 34 -1.06 19.76 -7.04
CA GLY A 34 -1.14 20.64 -5.86
C GLY A 34 -0.68 19.96 -4.57
N LEU A 35 -1.14 18.72 -4.32
CA LEU A 35 -0.73 17.92 -3.17
C LEU A 35 0.76 17.54 -3.22
N GLN A 36 1.29 17.22 -4.40
CA GLN A 36 2.71 16.94 -4.61
C GLN A 36 3.56 18.18 -4.28
N ALA A 37 3.17 19.35 -4.79
CA ALA A 37 3.87 20.58 -4.49
C ALA A 37 3.82 20.98 -3.00
N GLU A 38 2.73 20.63 -2.28
CA GLU A 38 2.64 20.79 -0.83
C GLU A 38 3.59 19.82 -0.11
N PHE A 39 3.57 18.55 -0.51
CA PHE A 39 4.44 17.51 0.03
C PHE A 39 5.93 17.82 -0.16
N ASP A 40 6.31 18.29 -1.34
CA ASP A 40 7.72 18.60 -1.65
C ASP A 40 8.25 19.78 -0.84
N ARG A 41 7.40 20.80 -0.60
CA ARG A 41 7.74 21.98 0.19
C ARG A 41 7.70 21.78 1.70
N GLU A 42 7.03 20.72 2.19
CA GLU A 42 6.91 20.48 3.62
C GLU A 42 8.24 20.01 4.21
N THR A 43 8.75 20.79 5.16
CA THR A 43 10.02 20.53 5.86
C THR A 43 9.84 19.82 7.20
N ASN A 44 8.67 19.89 7.80
CA ASN A 44 8.37 19.17 9.04
C ASN A 44 8.09 17.69 8.73
N ALA A 45 8.94 16.80 9.23
CA ALA A 45 8.87 15.37 8.94
C ALA A 45 7.51 14.73 9.31
N VAL A 46 6.93 15.09 10.46
CA VAL A 46 5.64 14.55 10.91
C VAL A 46 4.51 15.05 10.00
N ARG A 47 4.51 16.35 9.63
CA ARG A 47 3.52 16.87 8.69
C ARG A 47 3.68 16.27 7.30
N LYS A 48 4.92 16.08 6.83
CA LYS A 48 5.21 15.39 5.57
C LYS A 48 4.65 13.95 5.58
N ALA A 49 4.84 13.21 6.67
CA ALA A 49 4.27 11.88 6.84
C ALA A 49 2.73 11.88 6.87
N LYS A 50 2.09 12.94 7.37
CA LYS A 50 0.63 13.11 7.32
C LYS A 50 0.13 13.44 5.92
N LEU A 51 0.89 14.23 5.15
CA LEU A 51 0.54 14.57 3.77
C LEU A 51 0.52 13.36 2.85
N ILE A 52 1.35 12.32 3.11
CA ILE A 52 1.37 11.10 2.29
C ILE A 52 0.00 10.40 2.22
N HIS A 53 -0.85 10.54 3.25
CA HIS A 53 -2.22 10.00 3.20
C HIS A 53 -3.04 10.64 2.09
N LYS A 54 -3.06 11.98 2.04
CA LYS A 54 -3.86 12.72 1.05
C LYS A 54 -3.30 12.54 -0.36
N LEU A 55 -1.97 12.66 -0.48
CA LEU A 55 -1.27 12.50 -1.75
C LEU A 55 -1.42 11.07 -2.27
N GLY A 56 -1.16 10.07 -1.43
CA GLY A 56 -1.29 8.67 -1.79
C GLY A 56 -2.72 8.28 -2.19
N ASP A 57 -3.73 8.68 -1.41
CA ASP A 57 -5.14 8.43 -1.78
C ASP A 57 -5.48 9.06 -3.16
N ALA A 58 -4.94 10.25 -3.47
CA ALA A 58 -5.15 10.90 -4.77
C ALA A 58 -4.41 10.16 -5.90
N GLN A 59 -3.16 9.71 -5.67
CA GLN A 59 -2.39 8.91 -6.63
C GLN A 59 -3.06 7.56 -6.92
N PHE A 60 -3.56 6.86 -5.89
CA PHE A 60 -4.33 5.63 -6.07
C PHE A 60 -5.64 5.85 -6.84
N GLN A 61 -6.30 6.98 -6.62
CA GLN A 61 -7.49 7.34 -7.39
C GLN A 61 -7.18 7.52 -8.87
N GLU A 62 -6.07 8.20 -9.20
CA GLU A 62 -5.61 8.34 -10.58
C GLU A 62 -5.21 6.99 -11.18
N ALA A 63 -4.46 6.16 -10.46
CA ALA A 63 -4.10 4.82 -10.93
C ALA A 63 -5.34 3.99 -11.28
N ARG A 64 -6.37 4.02 -10.42
CA ARG A 64 -7.64 3.32 -10.70
C ARG A 64 -8.31 3.86 -11.97
N ARG A 65 -8.38 5.18 -12.14
CA ARG A 65 -8.95 5.80 -13.34
C ARG A 65 -8.23 5.36 -14.62
N TYR A 66 -6.89 5.27 -14.57
CA TYR A 66 -6.12 4.78 -15.72
C TYR A 66 -6.28 3.27 -15.93
N GLY A 67 -6.42 2.49 -14.86
CA GLY A 67 -6.74 1.06 -14.92
C GLY A 67 -8.09 0.80 -15.61
N ASP A 68 -9.12 1.56 -15.24
CA ASP A 68 -10.45 1.50 -15.88
C ASP A 68 -10.39 1.86 -17.38
N ALA A 69 -9.43 2.69 -17.78
CA ALA A 69 -9.18 3.05 -19.17
C ALA A 69 -8.24 2.05 -19.91
N GLY A 70 -7.69 1.06 -19.21
CA GLY A 70 -6.74 0.08 -19.75
C GLY A 70 -5.31 0.62 -19.96
N ASP A 71 -4.98 1.78 -19.42
CA ASP A 71 -3.64 2.36 -19.47
C ASP A 71 -2.79 1.90 -18.27
N TYR A 72 -2.30 0.68 -18.34
CA TYR A 72 -1.51 0.06 -17.28
C TYR A 72 -0.10 0.65 -17.13
N ASP A 73 0.42 1.32 -18.14
CA ASP A 73 1.68 2.10 -18.03
C ASP A 73 1.50 3.30 -17.11
N ALA A 74 0.38 4.01 -17.24
CA ALA A 74 0.06 5.11 -16.34
C ALA A 74 -0.22 4.60 -14.90
N VAL A 75 -0.91 3.45 -14.74
CA VAL A 75 -1.10 2.80 -13.43
C VAL A 75 0.25 2.56 -12.77
N ALA A 76 1.20 1.94 -13.47
CA ALA A 76 2.52 1.66 -12.91
C ALA A 76 3.26 2.95 -12.51
N LYS A 77 3.22 4.00 -13.34
CA LYS A 77 3.84 5.30 -13.02
C LYS A 77 3.29 5.93 -11.75
N TRP A 78 1.97 5.89 -11.55
CA TRP A 78 1.34 6.42 -10.33
C TRP A 78 1.75 5.64 -9.09
N MET A 79 1.84 4.31 -9.18
CA MET A 79 2.29 3.46 -8.07
C MET A 79 3.78 3.65 -7.76
N GLU A 80 4.61 3.84 -8.78
CA GLU A 80 6.03 4.20 -8.62
C GLU A 80 6.19 5.55 -7.94
N SER A 81 5.40 6.56 -8.34
CA SER A 81 5.40 7.89 -7.69
C SER A 81 5.03 7.77 -6.20
N TYR A 82 3.95 7.06 -5.88
CA TYR A 82 3.56 6.82 -4.48
C TYR A 82 4.68 6.14 -3.67
N ARG A 83 5.32 5.12 -4.21
CA ARG A 83 6.47 4.45 -3.58
C ARG A 83 7.58 5.43 -3.24
N ASP A 84 7.91 6.29 -4.18
CA ASP A 84 9.02 7.25 -4.02
C ASP A 84 8.68 8.31 -2.97
N ASP A 85 7.44 8.81 -2.95
CA ASP A 85 6.94 9.72 -1.93
C ASP A 85 6.93 9.07 -0.54
N ALA A 86 6.52 7.80 -0.44
CA ALA A 86 6.55 7.05 0.81
C ALA A 86 7.99 6.87 1.33
N LYS A 87 8.94 6.55 0.45
CA LYS A 87 10.37 6.49 0.80
C LYS A 87 10.90 7.85 1.27
N ALA A 88 10.53 8.94 0.60
CA ALA A 88 10.94 10.29 0.97
C ALA A 88 10.37 10.71 2.34
N ALA A 89 9.11 10.40 2.64
CA ALA A 89 8.50 10.67 3.94
C ALA A 89 9.18 9.88 5.06
N LEU A 90 9.47 8.59 4.83
CA LEU A 90 10.20 7.76 5.79
C LEU A 90 11.60 8.28 6.03
N ALA A 91 12.32 8.69 4.99
CA ALA A 91 13.66 9.27 5.10
C ALA A 91 13.65 10.56 5.95
N ALA A 92 12.65 11.43 5.73
CA ALA A 92 12.48 12.63 6.53
C ALA A 92 12.20 12.31 8.02
N LEU A 93 11.32 11.33 8.31
CA LEU A 93 11.07 10.89 9.69
C LEU A 93 12.35 10.38 10.36
N LYS A 94 13.11 9.54 9.70
CA LYS A 94 14.37 9.00 10.23
C LYS A 94 15.44 10.08 10.47
N ALA A 95 15.51 11.08 9.61
CA ALA A 95 16.47 12.17 9.75
C ALA A 95 16.15 13.06 10.96
N PHE A 96 14.87 13.36 11.22
CA PHE A 96 14.46 14.29 12.27
C PHE A 96 14.07 13.60 13.60
N HIS A 97 13.56 12.37 13.53
CA HIS A 97 13.10 11.59 14.67
C HIS A 97 13.59 10.14 14.55
N PRO A 98 14.92 9.88 14.72
CA PRO A 98 15.50 8.55 14.54
C PRO A 98 14.94 7.51 15.52
N ASP A 99 14.43 7.93 16.65
CA ASP A 99 13.79 7.11 17.67
C ASP A 99 12.27 7.15 17.52
N GLY A 100 11.74 6.24 16.70
CA GLY A 100 10.30 6.14 16.44
C GLY A 100 9.49 5.63 17.64
N GLU A 101 10.11 4.95 18.61
CA GLU A 101 9.47 4.53 19.85
C GLU A 101 9.13 5.74 20.72
N ARG A 102 10.05 6.70 20.84
CA ARG A 102 9.85 7.94 21.59
C ARG A 102 9.01 8.98 20.85
N HIS A 103 9.07 8.98 19.52
CA HIS A 103 8.36 9.93 18.65
C HIS A 103 7.48 9.18 17.64
N PRO A 104 6.42 8.47 18.10
CA PRO A 104 5.69 7.54 17.25
C PRO A 104 4.71 8.18 16.27
N GLU A 105 4.36 9.47 16.41
CA GLU A 105 3.25 10.08 15.66
C GLU A 105 3.34 9.86 14.15
N GLY A 106 4.33 10.41 13.48
CA GLY A 106 4.46 10.28 12.03
C GLY A 106 4.64 8.83 11.57
N TYR A 107 5.36 8.02 12.36
CA TYR A 107 5.59 6.61 12.04
C TYR A 107 4.31 5.76 12.08
N LYS A 108 3.46 5.93 13.11
CA LYS A 108 2.19 5.19 13.23
C LYS A 108 1.24 5.51 12.10
N GLU A 109 1.06 6.80 11.82
CA GLU A 109 0.16 7.24 10.76
C GLU A 109 0.62 6.69 9.41
N MET A 110 1.90 6.85 9.09
CA MET A 110 2.47 6.36 7.85
C MET A 110 2.38 4.82 7.73
N GLN A 111 2.64 4.08 8.82
CA GLN A 111 2.54 2.63 8.86
C GLN A 111 1.11 2.14 8.54
N ILE A 112 0.09 2.77 9.13
CA ILE A 112 -1.31 2.45 8.86
C ILE A 112 -1.65 2.69 7.38
N HIS A 113 -1.20 3.83 6.84
CA HIS A 113 -1.46 4.17 5.45
C HIS A 113 -0.74 3.23 4.47
N VAL A 114 0.55 2.97 4.66
CA VAL A 114 1.33 2.05 3.80
C VAL A 114 0.72 0.65 3.80
N ARG A 115 0.28 0.14 4.96
CA ARG A 115 -0.41 -1.16 5.05
C ARG A 115 -1.73 -1.19 4.27
N LYS A 116 -2.53 -0.12 4.36
CA LYS A 116 -3.75 0.03 3.55
C LYS A 116 -3.40 0.05 2.06
N SER A 117 -2.40 0.81 1.68
CA SER A 117 -1.94 0.96 0.30
C SER A 117 -1.42 -0.34 -0.30
N LEU A 118 -0.71 -1.16 0.48
CA LEU A 118 -0.26 -2.49 0.05
C LEU A 118 -1.43 -3.40 -0.33
N ARG A 119 -2.55 -3.37 0.42
CA ARG A 119 -3.74 -4.16 0.06
C ARG A 119 -4.36 -3.70 -1.26
N VAL A 120 -4.50 -2.38 -1.44
CA VAL A 120 -5.03 -1.83 -2.70
C VAL A 120 -4.11 -2.17 -3.88
N LEU A 121 -2.79 -2.11 -3.67
CA LEU A 121 -1.82 -2.50 -4.69
C LEU A 121 -1.90 -3.98 -5.04
N GLU A 122 -2.11 -4.87 -4.06
CA GLU A 122 -2.33 -6.30 -4.30
C GLU A 122 -3.56 -6.56 -5.17
N GLU A 123 -4.68 -5.89 -4.88
CA GLU A 123 -5.89 -5.92 -5.72
C GLU A 123 -5.58 -5.42 -7.14
N THR A 124 -4.89 -4.30 -7.27
CA THR A 124 -4.47 -3.73 -8.57
C THR A 124 -3.59 -4.70 -9.36
N ILE A 125 -2.66 -5.42 -8.72
CA ILE A 125 -1.79 -6.41 -9.37
C ILE A 125 -2.63 -7.57 -9.94
N LEU A 126 -3.64 -8.04 -9.20
CA LEU A 126 -4.51 -9.14 -9.66
C LEU A 126 -5.34 -8.74 -10.90
N GLU A 127 -5.77 -7.49 -10.98
CA GLU A 127 -6.56 -6.95 -12.10
C GLU A 127 -5.70 -6.58 -13.31
N THR A 128 -4.37 -6.45 -13.13
CA THR A 128 -3.44 -6.00 -14.16
C THR A 128 -3.00 -7.18 -15.05
N PRO A 129 -2.92 -7.01 -16.40
CA PRO A 129 -2.36 -8.02 -17.29
C PRO A 129 -0.91 -8.40 -16.95
N ASP A 130 -0.53 -9.65 -17.16
CA ASP A 130 0.78 -10.21 -16.76
C ASP A 130 1.98 -9.41 -17.25
N SER A 131 1.88 -8.81 -18.43
CA SER A 131 2.95 -7.99 -19.03
C SER A 131 3.33 -6.75 -18.21
N TYR A 132 2.43 -6.26 -17.37
CA TYR A 132 2.64 -5.07 -16.55
C TYR A 132 2.85 -5.38 -15.06
N ARG A 133 2.57 -6.62 -14.60
CA ARG A 133 2.66 -7.02 -13.19
C ARG A 133 4.04 -6.85 -12.59
N THR A 134 5.09 -7.16 -13.32
CA THR A 134 6.47 -7.11 -12.82
C THR A 134 6.83 -5.74 -12.24
N ARG A 135 6.37 -4.64 -12.85
CA ARG A 135 6.61 -3.29 -12.33
C ARG A 135 5.87 -3.04 -11.01
N LEU A 136 4.61 -3.46 -10.92
CA LEU A 136 3.79 -3.31 -9.72
C LEU A 136 4.29 -4.21 -8.58
N GLU A 137 4.78 -5.41 -8.88
CA GLU A 137 5.42 -6.30 -7.91
C GLU A 137 6.71 -5.71 -7.33
N ALA A 138 7.50 -5.01 -8.16
CA ALA A 138 8.67 -4.27 -7.69
C ALA A 138 8.27 -3.14 -6.72
N VAL A 139 7.22 -2.38 -7.05
CA VAL A 139 6.65 -1.36 -6.15
C VAL A 139 6.18 -1.99 -4.84
N ARG A 140 5.45 -3.12 -4.91
CA ARG A 140 4.98 -3.84 -3.73
C ARG A 140 6.14 -4.28 -2.82
N LYS A 141 7.18 -4.85 -3.40
CA LYS A 141 8.39 -5.25 -2.66
C LYS A 141 9.03 -4.06 -1.92
N ASP A 142 9.15 -2.93 -2.60
CA ASP A 142 9.71 -1.71 -2.03
C ASP A 142 8.86 -1.18 -0.86
N LEU A 143 7.53 -1.16 -1.01
CA LEU A 143 6.60 -0.71 0.03
C LEU A 143 6.57 -1.65 1.24
N ILE A 144 6.73 -2.96 1.06
CA ILE A 144 6.95 -3.91 2.17
C ILE A 144 8.22 -3.52 2.93
N GLY A 145 9.31 -3.20 2.23
CA GLY A 145 10.54 -2.72 2.87
C GLY A 145 10.35 -1.40 3.63
N VAL A 146 9.46 -0.52 3.17
CA VAL A 146 9.07 0.70 3.91
C VAL A 146 8.28 0.32 5.17
N GLU A 147 7.28 -0.58 5.08
CA GLU A 147 6.49 -1.04 6.22
C GLU A 147 7.37 -1.70 7.29
N ASP A 148 8.28 -2.58 6.89
CA ASP A 148 9.21 -3.25 7.80
C ASP A 148 10.08 -2.24 8.56
N GLN A 149 10.55 -1.19 7.88
CA GLN A 149 11.34 -0.14 8.51
C GLN A 149 10.51 0.72 9.49
N LEU A 150 9.23 0.98 9.18
CA LEU A 150 8.30 1.68 10.06
C LEU A 150 8.02 0.85 11.33
N ILE A 151 7.76 -0.44 11.16
CA ILE A 151 7.56 -1.38 12.28
C ILE A 151 8.82 -1.48 13.14
N GLY A 152 10.00 -1.61 12.52
CA GLY A 152 11.26 -1.68 13.22
C GLY A 152 11.59 -0.41 14.02
N ALA A 153 11.18 0.78 13.52
CA ALA A 153 11.33 2.04 14.25
C ALA A 153 10.35 2.17 15.43
N LEU A 154 9.11 1.67 15.27
CA LEU A 154 8.09 1.71 16.32
C LEU A 154 8.30 0.67 17.41
N PHE A 155 8.90 -0.47 17.05
CA PHE A 155 9.10 -1.62 17.93
C PHE A 155 10.53 -2.14 17.82
N PRO A 156 11.53 -1.37 18.27
CA PRO A 156 12.93 -1.80 18.21
C PRO A 156 13.11 -3.07 19.04
N ARG A 157 13.66 -4.10 18.42
CA ARG A 157 13.99 -5.34 19.15
C ARG A 157 15.17 -5.04 20.09
N PRO A 158 15.09 -5.38 21.38
CA PRO A 158 16.24 -5.25 22.26
C PRO A 158 17.42 -6.05 21.70
N PRO A 159 18.63 -5.48 21.68
CA PRO A 159 19.81 -6.18 21.23
C PRO A 159 20.02 -7.43 22.09
N GLY A 160 19.99 -8.62 21.47
CA GLY A 160 20.28 -9.88 22.17
C GLY A 160 19.19 -10.95 22.16
N LYS A 161 17.98 -10.68 21.67
CA LYS A 161 17.00 -11.75 21.42
C LYS A 161 17.05 -12.17 19.96
N THR A 162 17.98 -13.06 19.63
CA THR A 162 17.91 -13.86 18.40
C THR A 162 16.52 -14.52 18.33
N PRO A 163 15.88 -14.62 17.14
CA PRO A 163 14.64 -15.38 17.00
C PRO A 163 14.86 -16.75 17.64
N GLY A 164 14.06 -17.04 18.67
CA GLY A 164 14.29 -18.21 19.48
C GLY A 164 14.41 -19.45 18.62
N LYS A 165 15.56 -20.12 18.73
CA LYS A 165 15.68 -21.52 18.34
C LYS A 165 14.40 -22.22 18.81
N PRO A 166 13.69 -23.00 17.97
CA PRO A 166 12.52 -23.73 18.41
C PRO A 166 12.84 -24.42 19.74
N PRO A 167 11.94 -24.42 20.72
CA PRO A 167 12.23 -25.01 22.01
C PRO A 167 12.74 -26.40 21.78
N GLU A 168 14.02 -26.60 22.10
CA GLU A 168 14.67 -27.92 22.10
C GLU A 168 13.78 -28.80 22.97
N LYS A 169 13.20 -29.86 22.38
CA LYS A 169 12.37 -30.80 23.09
C LYS A 169 13.12 -31.21 24.35
N LEU A 170 12.62 -30.78 25.50
CA LEU A 170 13.08 -31.28 26.79
C LEU A 170 13.12 -32.81 26.72
N PRO A 171 14.24 -33.44 27.12
CA PRO A 171 14.31 -34.89 27.18
C PRO A 171 13.12 -35.38 28.01
N GLY A 172 12.33 -36.28 27.41
CA GLY A 172 11.07 -36.72 27.94
C GLY A 172 11.23 -37.21 29.39
N LYS A 173 10.44 -36.64 30.30
CA LYS A 173 10.21 -37.30 31.59
C LYS A 173 9.85 -38.76 31.34
N PRO A 174 10.44 -39.72 32.09
CA PRO A 174 10.05 -41.13 31.99
C PRO A 174 8.54 -41.23 32.24
N GLN A 175 7.79 -41.65 31.23
CA GLN A 175 6.39 -42.03 31.40
C GLN A 175 6.37 -43.22 32.36
N ASN A 176 5.97 -42.99 33.61
CA ASN A 176 5.51 -44.05 34.51
C ASN A 176 4.25 -44.66 33.88
N ASN A 177 4.45 -45.72 33.12
CA ASN A 177 3.38 -46.54 32.60
C ASN A 177 2.81 -47.34 33.83
N PRO A 178 1.54 -47.19 34.20
CA PRO A 178 0.95 -48.00 35.26
C PRO A 178 0.90 -49.45 34.78
N GLN A 179 1.61 -50.32 35.50
CA GLN A 179 1.62 -51.75 35.27
C GLN A 179 0.19 -52.30 35.49
N PRO A 180 -0.37 -53.09 34.58
CA PRO A 180 -1.71 -53.68 34.75
C PRO A 180 -1.66 -54.67 35.93
N PRO A 181 -2.77 -54.79 36.70
CA PRO A 181 -2.81 -55.70 37.86
C PRO A 181 -2.69 -57.16 37.41
N PRO A 182 -2.08 -58.06 38.25
CA PRO A 182 -1.94 -59.45 37.93
C PRO A 182 -3.32 -60.14 37.89
N GLN A 183 -3.64 -60.78 36.76
CA GLN A 183 -4.82 -61.64 36.66
C GLN A 183 -4.63 -62.86 37.55
N GLY A 184 -5.46 -62.91 38.58
CA GLY A 184 -5.51 -64.05 39.50
C GLY A 184 -5.91 -65.35 38.82
N ALA A 185 -5.07 -66.39 39.00
CA ALA A 185 -5.43 -67.73 38.66
C ALA A 185 -6.57 -68.14 39.61
N GLY A 186 -7.68 -68.53 39.03
CA GLY A 186 -8.78 -69.19 39.73
C GLY A 186 -8.93 -70.60 39.22
N SER A 187 -8.81 -71.55 40.15
CA SER A 187 -9.02 -73.00 40.02
C SER A 187 -10.45 -73.31 39.57
#